data_31649b830e75257e87abaff237568c10
#
_entry.id   31649b830e75257e87abaff237568c10
#
_cell.length_a   1.000
_cell.length_b   1.000
_cell.length_c   1.000
_cell.angle_alpha   90.00
_cell.angle_beta   90.00
_cell.angle_gamma   90.00
#
_symmetry.space_group_name_H-M   'P 1'
#
loop_
_entity.id
_entity.type
_entity.pdbx_description
1 polymer ?
#
loop_
_entity_poly.entity_id
_entity_poly.type
_entity_poly.pdbx_seq_one_letter_code
_entity_poly.pdbx_strand_id
1 'polypeptide(L)'
;MPINDSATLVVGSGNYLTAPVGTPMPADLLTPTSPWQTVGHTSLEDVFGITSEGGEATTIGSLQNKSLRTKYSARTETMTFTLQQFDTAALRLYFGANAPILPDGSVGVPTNPEPTQSAFLAIFVDGENHFAFYAPRSEIYRADDMAIADTESLAGLPLGVKPMAHGSNPWTYAITPLGGVMATGATAGSPGSFTPDGATAPADLGALASVIATPTAAWTTGQHVVLGDTTKAHWTGTAWAAGQVA
;
A
#
# COMPACT_ATOMS: atom_id res chain seq x y z
N MET A 1 -22.07 7.90 -11.77
CA MET A 1 -21.88 7.15 -10.52
C MET A 1 -22.89 7.65 -9.51
N PRO A 2 -23.55 6.78 -8.71
CA PRO A 2 -24.35 7.23 -7.59
C PRO A 2 -23.44 7.90 -6.54
N ILE A 3 -23.98 8.84 -5.77
CA ILE A 3 -23.31 9.42 -4.62
C ILE A 3 -23.21 8.34 -3.54
N ASN A 4 -22.04 8.17 -2.96
CA ASN A 4 -21.76 7.22 -1.88
C ASN A 4 -21.07 7.95 -0.73
N ASP A 5 -21.82 8.33 0.28
CA ASP A 5 -21.32 9.09 1.42
C ASP A 5 -20.36 8.26 2.28
N SER A 6 -20.49 6.93 2.28
CA SER A 6 -19.61 6.03 3.01
C SER A 6 -18.24 5.84 2.34
N ALA A 7 -18.05 6.33 1.13
CA ALA A 7 -16.76 6.30 0.42
C ALA A 7 -15.97 7.62 0.56
N THR A 8 -16.31 8.44 1.55
CA THR A 8 -15.56 9.64 1.92
C THR A 8 -14.55 9.29 3.02
N LEU A 9 -13.33 9.83 2.94
CA LEU A 9 -12.24 9.53 3.87
C LEU A 9 -11.93 10.75 4.75
N VAL A 10 -11.95 10.55 6.06
CA VAL A 10 -11.37 11.47 7.04
C VAL A 10 -10.31 10.70 7.83
N VAL A 11 -9.04 11.02 7.63
CA VAL A 11 -7.95 10.28 8.26
C VAL A 11 -7.94 10.52 9.77
N GLY A 12 -8.29 9.49 10.54
CA GLY A 12 -8.21 9.49 12.00
C GLY A 12 -6.86 9.01 12.52
N SER A 13 -6.26 8.03 11.85
CA SER A 13 -4.90 7.53 12.12
C SER A 13 -4.28 6.92 10.88
N GLY A 14 -2.96 6.70 10.91
CA GLY A 14 -2.26 6.07 9.80
C GLY A 14 -0.99 5.37 10.25
N ASN A 15 -0.49 4.48 9.42
CA ASN A 15 0.77 3.79 9.65
C ASN A 15 1.50 3.55 8.33
N TYR A 16 2.83 3.65 8.37
CA TYR A 16 3.70 3.38 7.24
C TYR A 16 4.60 2.20 7.59
N LEU A 17 4.63 1.22 6.70
CA LEU A 17 5.35 -0.03 6.92
C LEU A 17 6.25 -0.34 5.72
N THR A 18 7.34 -1.00 6.03
CA THR A 18 8.25 -1.56 5.04
C THR A 18 8.44 -3.05 5.27
N ALA A 19 8.79 -3.76 4.21
CA ALA A 19 9.09 -5.18 4.23
C ALA A 19 10.13 -5.51 3.12
N PRO A 20 10.74 -6.70 3.11
CA PRO A 20 11.55 -7.13 1.99
C PRO A 20 10.82 -7.04 0.66
N VAL A 21 11.54 -6.68 -0.42
CA VAL A 21 10.97 -6.56 -1.77
C VAL A 21 10.17 -7.81 -2.14
N GLY A 22 8.98 -7.62 -2.69
CA GLY A 22 8.09 -8.70 -3.10
C GLY A 22 7.22 -9.29 -1.99
N THR A 23 7.32 -8.77 -0.75
CA THR A 23 6.41 -9.17 0.32
C THR A 23 4.97 -8.83 -0.09
N PRO A 24 4.03 -9.79 -0.07
CA PRO A 24 2.64 -9.52 -0.40
C PRO A 24 1.99 -8.57 0.60
N MET A 25 0.96 -7.85 0.17
CA MET A 25 0.15 -7.03 1.06
C MET A 25 -0.43 -7.91 2.18
N PRO A 26 -0.40 -7.48 3.44
CA PRO A 26 -0.97 -8.27 4.54
C PRO A 26 -2.47 -8.46 4.36
N ALA A 27 -2.96 -9.62 4.79
CA ALA A 27 -4.39 -9.92 4.75
C ALA A 27 -5.20 -9.06 5.74
N ASP A 28 -4.58 -8.72 6.86
CA ASP A 28 -5.12 -7.77 7.85
C ASP A 28 -4.28 -6.50 7.83
N LEU A 29 -4.92 -5.39 7.45
CA LEU A 29 -4.28 -4.07 7.41
C LEU A 29 -4.20 -3.41 8.79
N LEU A 30 -5.05 -3.80 9.73
CA LEU A 30 -5.02 -3.24 11.09
C LEU A 30 -3.87 -3.78 11.92
N THR A 31 -3.56 -5.08 11.74
CA THR A 31 -2.52 -5.78 12.47
C THR A 31 -1.53 -6.47 11.52
N PRO A 32 -0.79 -5.72 10.71
CA PRO A 32 0.19 -6.30 9.80
C PRO A 32 1.23 -7.09 10.61
N THR A 33 1.42 -8.36 10.24
CA THR A 33 2.38 -9.24 10.89
C THR A 33 3.72 -9.25 10.15
N SER A 34 4.76 -9.79 10.79
CA SER A 34 6.05 -10.04 10.14
C SER A 34 5.88 -10.65 8.74
N PRO A 35 6.65 -10.20 7.73
CA PRO A 35 7.85 -9.36 7.84
C PRO A 35 7.62 -7.84 7.78
N TRP A 36 6.36 -7.37 7.80
CA TRP A 36 6.04 -5.95 7.80
C TRP A 36 6.48 -5.28 9.12
N GLN A 37 7.18 -4.15 9.01
CA GLN A 37 7.69 -3.36 10.12
C GLN A 37 7.32 -1.91 9.92
N THR A 38 6.86 -1.24 10.99
CA THR A 38 6.58 0.19 10.96
C THR A 38 7.86 1.00 10.78
N VAL A 39 7.78 2.10 10.04
CA VAL A 39 8.91 3.01 9.86
C VAL A 39 9.13 3.94 11.07
N GLY A 40 8.14 4.04 11.98
CA GLY A 40 8.20 4.89 13.16
C GLY A 40 7.13 5.99 13.19
N HIS A 41 7.31 6.99 14.05
CA HIS A 41 6.41 8.13 14.16
C HIS A 41 6.48 9.04 12.95
N THR A 42 5.34 9.48 12.45
CA THR A 42 5.21 10.34 11.26
C THR A 42 4.40 11.59 11.56
N SER A 43 4.56 12.62 10.72
CA SER A 43 3.90 13.92 10.88
C SER A 43 2.38 13.81 10.78
N LEU A 44 1.69 14.61 11.62
CA LEU A 44 0.25 14.82 11.54
C LEU A 44 -0.12 15.92 10.53
N GLU A 45 0.80 16.81 10.19
CA GLU A 45 0.55 17.93 9.27
C GLU A 45 0.80 17.51 7.82
N ASP A 46 1.92 16.82 7.57
CA ASP A 46 2.28 16.28 6.26
C ASP A 46 2.04 14.76 6.25
N VAL A 47 0.77 14.37 6.26
CA VAL A 47 0.39 12.97 6.40
C VAL A 47 0.88 12.15 5.22
N PHE A 48 0.46 12.51 3.99
CA PHE A 48 0.81 11.75 2.80
C PHE A 48 0.54 12.56 1.53
N GLY A 49 1.50 12.60 0.63
CA GLY A 49 1.37 13.23 -0.68
C GLY A 49 1.63 12.25 -1.81
N ILE A 50 1.00 12.46 -2.96
CA ILE A 50 1.33 11.77 -4.21
C ILE A 50 1.53 12.83 -5.27
N THR A 51 2.69 12.84 -5.90
CA THR A 51 3.01 13.66 -7.04
C THR A 51 3.18 12.80 -8.27
N SER A 52 2.73 13.29 -9.42
CA SER A 52 2.81 12.60 -10.70
C SER A 52 3.51 13.48 -11.72
N GLU A 53 4.57 12.97 -12.33
CA GLU A 53 5.34 13.63 -13.37
C GLU A 53 5.27 12.83 -14.68
N GLY A 54 5.31 13.53 -15.81
CA GLY A 54 5.15 12.92 -17.13
C GLY A 54 3.68 12.71 -17.53
N GLY A 55 3.43 11.76 -18.42
CA GLY A 55 2.09 11.57 -18.98
C GLY A 55 1.69 12.64 -19.99
N GLU A 56 2.64 13.45 -20.46
CA GLU A 56 2.39 14.50 -21.43
C GLU A 56 1.97 13.94 -22.79
N ALA A 57 0.94 14.55 -23.36
CA ALA A 57 0.42 14.19 -24.68
C ALA A 57 1.19 14.93 -25.79
N THR A 58 1.86 14.19 -26.66
CA THR A 58 2.46 14.73 -27.88
C THR A 58 1.62 14.33 -29.08
N THR A 59 1.04 15.32 -29.77
CA THR A 59 0.29 15.08 -31.00
C THR A 59 1.23 15.10 -32.20
N ILE A 60 1.20 14.03 -32.98
CA ILE A 60 1.97 13.87 -34.21
C ILE A 60 1.00 14.02 -35.38
N GLY A 61 1.32 14.91 -36.31
CA GLY A 61 0.52 15.17 -37.49
C GLY A 61 1.31 15.02 -38.78
N SER A 62 0.61 15.13 -39.91
CA SER A 62 1.18 15.32 -41.24
C SER A 62 0.79 16.72 -41.80
N LEU A 63 1.35 17.08 -42.91
CA LEU A 63 0.99 18.33 -43.59
C LEU A 63 -0.51 18.40 -43.93
N GLN A 64 -1.14 17.26 -44.19
CA GLN A 64 -2.55 17.11 -44.56
C GLN A 64 -3.47 16.93 -43.36
N ASN A 65 -2.94 16.41 -42.23
CA ASN A 65 -3.69 16.23 -41.00
C ASN A 65 -2.80 16.48 -39.78
N LYS A 66 -3.04 17.60 -39.10
CA LYS A 66 -2.22 18.03 -37.97
C LYS A 66 -2.43 17.20 -36.68
N SER A 67 -3.44 16.35 -36.64
CA SER A 67 -3.78 15.54 -35.45
C SER A 67 -4.03 14.09 -35.84
N LEU A 68 -3.02 13.41 -36.34
CA LEU A 68 -3.10 12.02 -36.77
C LEU A 68 -2.99 11.03 -35.62
N ARG A 69 -2.14 11.32 -34.63
CA ARG A 69 -1.80 10.38 -33.57
C ARG A 69 -1.36 11.12 -32.33
N THR A 70 -1.79 10.65 -31.16
CA THR A 70 -1.30 11.14 -29.86
C THR A 70 -0.44 10.08 -29.21
N LYS A 71 0.73 10.46 -28.71
CA LYS A 71 1.63 9.63 -27.91
C LYS A 71 1.72 10.26 -26.52
N TYR A 72 1.63 9.44 -25.48
CA TYR A 72 1.84 9.86 -24.10
C TYR A 72 3.24 9.47 -23.63
N SER A 73 3.91 10.35 -22.90
CA SER A 73 5.14 10.00 -22.18
C SER A 73 4.84 9.08 -21.01
N ALA A 74 5.85 8.35 -20.53
CA ALA A 74 5.72 7.56 -19.32
C ALA A 74 5.41 8.46 -18.11
N ARG A 75 4.55 8.01 -17.22
CA ARG A 75 4.25 8.67 -15.95
C ARG A 75 5.11 8.07 -14.85
N THR A 76 5.66 8.92 -14.00
CA THR A 76 6.36 8.54 -12.78
C THR A 76 5.60 9.13 -11.60
N GLU A 77 5.34 8.34 -10.58
CA GLU A 77 4.65 8.78 -9.38
C GLU A 77 5.57 8.61 -8.17
N THR A 78 5.51 9.59 -7.28
CA THR A 78 6.27 9.62 -6.03
C THR A 78 5.32 9.89 -4.88
N MET A 79 5.39 9.07 -3.86
CA MET A 79 4.68 9.26 -2.60
C MET A 79 5.61 9.94 -1.62
N THR A 80 5.09 10.85 -0.81
CA THR A 80 5.87 11.59 0.19
C THR A 80 5.20 11.56 1.55
N PHE A 81 5.99 11.46 2.59
CA PHE A 81 5.58 11.60 3.99
C PHE A 81 6.76 12.06 4.84
N THR A 82 6.49 12.58 6.03
CA THR A 82 7.53 13.07 6.94
C THR A 82 7.65 12.17 8.16
N LEU A 83 8.84 11.59 8.36
CA LEU A 83 9.19 10.77 9.52
C LEU A 83 9.68 11.67 10.65
N GLN A 84 9.18 11.46 11.88
CA GLN A 84 9.52 12.27 13.08
C GLN A 84 10.30 11.46 14.12
N GLN A 85 10.90 10.35 13.70
CA GLN A 85 11.75 9.49 14.53
C GLN A 85 13.19 9.56 14.02
N PHE A 86 14.16 9.59 14.96
CA PHE A 86 15.58 9.83 14.66
C PHE A 86 16.48 8.69 15.15
N ASP A 87 15.98 7.46 15.17
CA ASP A 87 16.81 6.29 15.46
C ASP A 87 17.68 5.89 14.24
N THR A 88 18.56 4.91 14.47
CA THR A 88 19.48 4.42 13.43
C THR A 88 18.76 3.94 12.16
N ALA A 89 17.59 3.32 12.29
CA ALA A 89 16.83 2.81 11.16
C ALA A 89 16.22 3.97 10.35
N ALA A 90 15.62 4.93 11.03
CA ALA A 90 15.05 6.14 10.43
C ALA A 90 16.12 6.98 9.71
N LEU A 91 17.27 7.19 10.35
CA LEU A 91 18.39 7.92 9.74
C LEU A 91 18.93 7.20 8.50
N ARG A 92 18.99 5.87 8.49
CA ARG A 92 19.41 5.12 7.31
C ARG A 92 18.38 5.14 6.19
N LEU A 93 17.08 5.21 6.48
CA LEU A 93 16.06 5.44 5.46
C LEU A 93 16.23 6.80 4.80
N TYR A 94 16.60 7.82 5.58
CA TYR A 94 16.77 9.19 5.09
C TYR A 94 18.10 9.42 4.38
N PHE A 95 19.22 8.96 4.97
CA PHE A 95 20.57 9.19 4.42
C PHE A 95 21.06 8.10 3.46
N GLY A 96 20.31 7.01 3.30
CA GLY A 96 20.60 5.94 2.36
C GLY A 96 20.85 4.59 2.99
N ALA A 97 20.54 3.53 2.27
CA ALA A 97 20.74 2.15 2.69
C ALA A 97 22.21 1.81 3.00
N ASN A 98 23.13 2.48 2.30
CA ASN A 98 24.58 2.35 2.44
C ASN A 98 25.18 3.23 3.55
N ALA A 99 24.35 3.95 4.34
CA ALA A 99 24.82 4.75 5.46
C ALA A 99 25.47 3.85 6.53
N PRO A 100 26.78 4.02 6.85
CA PRO A 100 27.48 3.16 7.81
C PRO A 100 27.08 3.51 9.24
N ILE A 101 27.03 2.50 10.10
CA ILE A 101 26.97 2.70 11.55
C ILE A 101 28.40 2.71 12.06
N LEU A 102 28.81 3.81 12.69
CA LEU A 102 30.16 3.99 13.22
C LEU A 102 30.30 3.27 14.57
N PRO A 103 31.56 3.05 15.06
CA PRO A 103 31.75 2.31 16.30
C PRO A 103 31.16 2.94 17.56
N ASP A 104 30.88 4.25 17.52
CA ASP A 104 30.23 5.02 18.58
C ASP A 104 28.70 4.99 18.49
N GLY A 105 28.14 4.26 17.50
CA GLY A 105 26.70 4.16 17.25
C GLY A 105 26.11 5.29 16.38
N SER A 106 26.91 6.27 15.99
CA SER A 106 26.44 7.33 15.07
C SER A 106 26.29 6.80 13.64
N VAL A 107 25.43 7.45 12.86
CA VAL A 107 25.20 7.12 11.46
C VAL A 107 26.02 8.05 10.57
N GLY A 108 26.93 7.47 9.80
CA GLY A 108 27.71 8.23 8.82
C GLY A 108 26.86 8.56 7.59
N VAL A 109 26.99 9.79 7.10
CA VAL A 109 26.30 10.21 5.86
C VAL A 109 27.19 9.88 4.66
N PRO A 110 26.77 8.99 3.75
CA PRO A 110 27.59 8.64 2.58
C PRO A 110 27.66 9.79 1.60
N THR A 111 28.80 9.92 0.93
CA THR A 111 29.00 10.91 -0.15
C THR A 111 28.09 10.64 -1.35
N ASN A 112 27.77 9.38 -1.59
CA ASN A 112 26.85 8.94 -2.65
C ASN A 112 25.78 8.04 -2.03
N PRO A 113 24.65 8.59 -1.55
CA PRO A 113 23.61 7.83 -0.89
C PRO A 113 22.89 6.90 -1.86
N GLU A 114 22.58 5.68 -1.43
CA GLU A 114 21.80 4.70 -2.17
C GLU A 114 20.39 4.60 -1.58
N PRO A 115 19.31 4.65 -2.43
CA PRO A 115 17.96 4.49 -1.94
C PRO A 115 17.75 3.13 -1.28
N THR A 116 16.89 3.07 -0.27
CA THR A 116 16.50 1.80 0.34
C THR A 116 15.42 1.12 -0.52
N GLN A 117 15.72 -0.08 -1.01
CA GLN A 117 14.72 -0.87 -1.74
C GLN A 117 13.91 -1.75 -0.78
N SER A 118 12.59 -1.61 -0.83
CA SER A 118 11.66 -2.38 0.00
C SER A 118 10.28 -2.49 -0.64
N ALA A 119 9.46 -3.42 -0.16
CA ALA A 119 8.01 -3.28 -0.28
C ALA A 119 7.55 -2.17 0.66
N PHE A 120 6.54 -1.40 0.25
CA PHE A 120 6.01 -0.27 1.01
C PHE A 120 4.50 -0.37 1.14
N LEU A 121 4.00 -0.03 2.32
CA LEU A 121 2.59 -0.04 2.64
C LEU A 121 2.26 1.18 3.50
N ALA A 122 1.35 2.03 3.02
CA ALA A 122 0.78 3.12 3.78
C ALA A 122 -0.70 2.81 4.06
N ILE A 123 -1.11 2.86 5.31
CA ILE A 123 -2.47 2.54 5.76
C ILE A 123 -3.05 3.77 6.44
N PHE A 124 -4.27 4.11 6.08
CA PHE A 124 -5.05 5.19 6.69
C PHE A 124 -6.35 4.63 7.21
N VAL A 125 -6.72 5.00 8.43
CA VAL A 125 -7.89 4.50 9.16
C VAL A 125 -8.88 5.63 9.38
N ASP A 126 -10.13 5.37 9.04
CA ASP A 126 -11.28 6.24 9.30
C ASP A 126 -12.38 5.42 9.99
N GLY A 127 -12.38 5.41 11.32
CA GLY A 127 -13.26 4.55 12.11
C GLY A 127 -13.02 3.06 11.83
N GLU A 128 -13.99 2.42 11.21
CA GLU A 128 -13.91 1.00 10.80
C GLU A 128 -13.40 0.83 9.36
N ASN A 129 -13.24 1.94 8.60
CA ASN A 129 -12.81 1.91 7.22
C ASN A 129 -11.29 2.05 7.09
N HIS A 130 -10.73 1.40 6.10
CA HIS A 130 -9.31 1.40 5.80
C HIS A 130 -9.07 1.79 4.35
N PHE A 131 -8.02 2.55 4.15
CA PHE A 131 -7.54 2.94 2.83
C PHE A 131 -6.04 2.74 2.79
N ALA A 132 -5.51 2.00 1.83
CA ALA A 132 -4.09 1.68 1.80
C ALA A 132 -3.49 1.81 0.41
N PHE A 133 -2.21 2.20 0.40
CA PHE A 133 -1.33 2.17 -0.77
C PHE A 133 -0.29 1.08 -0.57
N TYR A 134 -0.17 0.17 -1.52
CA TYR A 134 0.76 -0.93 -1.48
C TYR A 134 1.64 -0.96 -2.72
N ALA A 135 2.95 -0.93 -2.53
CA ALA A 135 3.94 -1.14 -3.58
C ALA A 135 4.80 -2.36 -3.25
N PRO A 136 4.81 -3.43 -4.08
CA PRO A 136 5.61 -4.63 -3.84
C PRO A 136 7.12 -4.37 -3.95
N ARG A 137 7.49 -3.32 -4.64
CA ARG A 137 8.86 -2.80 -4.74
C ARG A 137 8.84 -1.28 -4.83
N SER A 138 9.64 -0.65 -4.02
CA SER A 138 9.83 0.80 -4.02
C SER A 138 11.26 1.16 -3.68
N GLU A 139 11.64 2.38 -4.02
CA GLU A 139 12.85 3.04 -3.56
C GLU A 139 12.46 4.14 -2.60
N ILE A 140 12.98 4.06 -1.35
CA ILE A 140 12.79 5.07 -0.32
C ILE A 140 14.06 5.89 -0.24
N TYR A 141 13.91 7.21 -0.28
CA TYR A 141 15.01 8.15 -0.33
C TYR A 141 14.64 9.49 0.33
N ARG A 142 15.64 10.33 0.57
CA ARG A 142 15.47 11.70 1.04
C ARG A 142 14.74 12.53 -0.03
N ALA A 143 13.54 13.02 0.31
CA ALA A 143 12.75 13.84 -0.62
C ALA A 143 13.09 15.33 -0.52
N ASP A 144 13.39 15.81 0.68
CA ASP A 144 13.66 17.22 0.94
C ASP A 144 14.64 17.37 2.11
N ASP A 145 15.02 18.59 2.43
CA ASP A 145 15.94 18.92 3.50
C ASP A 145 15.32 18.68 4.88
N MET A 146 16.13 18.16 5.81
CA MET A 146 15.77 18.03 7.21
C MET A 146 15.75 19.43 7.86
N ALA A 147 14.66 19.76 8.54
CA ALA A 147 14.54 20.97 9.31
C ALA A 147 14.42 20.66 10.81
N ILE A 148 15.25 21.29 11.63
CA ILE A 148 15.13 21.34 13.08
C ILE A 148 14.85 22.81 13.39
N ALA A 149 13.56 23.18 13.40
CA ALA A 149 13.16 24.59 13.28
C ALA A 149 12.96 25.30 14.62
N ASP A 150 12.26 24.69 15.58
CA ASP A 150 11.85 25.35 16.82
C ASP A 150 11.64 24.35 17.97
N THR A 151 11.11 24.85 19.10
CA THR A 151 10.82 24.05 20.29
C THR A 151 9.33 23.68 20.42
N GLU A 152 8.49 24.08 19.47
CA GLU A 152 7.04 23.92 19.51
C GLU A 152 6.55 22.84 18.54
N SER A 153 7.38 22.45 17.56
CA SER A 153 7.07 21.40 16.57
C SER A 153 8.12 20.27 16.58
N LEU A 154 7.70 19.07 16.19
CA LEU A 154 8.62 17.96 16.04
C LEU A 154 9.45 18.12 14.77
N ALA A 155 10.76 17.91 14.89
CA ALA A 155 11.63 17.84 13.72
C ALA A 155 11.24 16.69 12.81
N GLY A 156 11.43 16.84 11.49
CA GLY A 156 11.02 15.88 10.49
C GLY A 156 12.10 15.51 9.49
N LEU A 157 12.01 14.28 8.99
CA LEU A 157 12.82 13.71 7.91
C LEU A 157 11.88 13.46 6.72
N PRO A 158 11.82 14.38 5.73
CA PRO A 158 10.98 14.20 4.55
C PRO A 158 11.48 13.04 3.68
N LEU A 159 10.65 12.03 3.49
CA LEU A 159 10.93 10.83 2.72
C LEU A 159 10.10 10.78 1.43
N GLY A 160 10.74 10.36 0.35
CA GLY A 160 10.11 10.01 -0.91
C GLY A 160 10.09 8.50 -1.10
N VAL A 161 8.98 7.99 -1.59
CA VAL A 161 8.80 6.60 -1.98
C VAL A 161 8.45 6.55 -3.45
N LYS A 162 9.32 5.98 -4.25
CA LYS A 162 9.09 5.78 -5.68
C LYS A 162 8.70 4.32 -5.94
N PRO A 163 7.43 4.03 -6.27
CA PRO A 163 7.02 2.70 -6.66
C PRO A 163 7.72 2.23 -7.93
N MET A 164 8.15 0.97 -7.95
CA MET A 164 8.91 0.35 -9.03
C MET A 164 8.17 -0.86 -9.58
N ALA A 165 8.43 -1.19 -10.83
CA ALA A 165 7.94 -2.44 -11.42
C ALA A 165 8.47 -3.65 -10.64
N HIS A 166 7.60 -4.64 -10.40
CA HIS A 166 7.97 -5.87 -9.71
C HIS A 166 7.39 -7.11 -10.43
N GLY A 167 8.27 -8.05 -10.76
CA GLY A 167 7.89 -9.27 -11.44
C GLY A 167 7.18 -9.01 -12.76
N SER A 168 6.08 -9.71 -13.00
CA SER A 168 5.21 -9.57 -14.18
C SER A 168 4.00 -8.64 -13.94
N ASN A 169 3.96 -7.91 -12.82
CA ASN A 169 2.84 -7.03 -12.51
C ASN A 169 2.76 -5.89 -13.55
N PRO A 170 1.59 -5.63 -14.15
CA PRO A 170 1.40 -4.51 -15.06
C PRO A 170 1.25 -3.15 -14.33
N TRP A 171 1.38 -3.14 -13.01
CA TRP A 171 1.23 -1.98 -12.13
C TRP A 171 2.42 -1.88 -11.17
N THR A 172 2.71 -0.68 -10.67
CA THR A 172 3.80 -0.39 -9.74
C THR A 172 3.32 -0.33 -8.29
N TYR A 173 2.09 0.09 -8.07
CA TYR A 173 1.43 0.09 -6.77
C TYR A 173 -0.07 -0.14 -6.91
N ALA A 174 -0.71 -0.56 -5.85
CA ALA A 174 -2.14 -0.78 -5.74
C ALA A 174 -2.73 0.11 -4.63
N ILE A 175 -3.99 0.49 -4.81
CA ILE A 175 -4.76 1.26 -3.83
C ILE A 175 -5.97 0.43 -3.44
N THR A 176 -6.17 0.21 -2.13
CA THR A 176 -7.41 -0.41 -1.66
C THR A 176 -8.52 0.65 -1.64
N PRO A 177 -9.67 0.41 -2.26
CA PRO A 177 -10.77 1.35 -2.15
C PRO A 177 -11.27 1.44 -0.70
N LEU A 178 -11.74 2.60 -0.29
CA LEU A 178 -12.37 2.81 1.01
C LEU A 178 -13.64 1.93 1.11
N GLY A 179 -13.79 1.20 2.24
CA GLY A 179 -14.84 0.19 2.36
C GLY A 179 -14.60 -1.05 1.49
N GLY A 180 -13.42 -1.14 0.88
CA GLY A 180 -12.96 -2.34 0.20
C GLY A 180 -12.75 -3.46 1.22
N VAL A 181 -13.42 -4.56 0.96
CA VAL A 181 -13.44 -5.72 1.83
C VAL A 181 -12.09 -6.44 1.78
N MET A 182 -11.28 -6.24 2.81
CA MET A 182 -10.21 -7.18 3.09
C MET A 182 -10.83 -8.38 3.80
N ALA A 183 -10.93 -9.48 3.09
CA ALA A 183 -11.48 -10.69 3.66
C ALA A 183 -10.50 -11.24 4.71
N THR A 184 -10.82 -11.07 5.97
CA THR A 184 -10.19 -11.84 7.04
C THR A 184 -10.65 -13.28 6.92
N GLY A 185 -9.70 -14.15 6.52
CA GLY A 185 -10.03 -15.53 6.22
C GLY A 185 -10.47 -16.32 7.45
N ALA A 186 -11.51 -17.10 7.28
CA ALA A 186 -11.82 -18.20 8.19
C ALA A 186 -10.66 -19.22 8.19
N THR A 187 -10.43 -19.87 9.30
CA THR A 187 -9.46 -20.97 9.40
C THR A 187 -9.90 -22.12 8.49
N ALA A 188 -8.96 -22.72 7.77
CA ALA A 188 -9.24 -23.89 6.92
C ALA A 188 -9.94 -24.99 7.72
N GLY A 189 -11.02 -25.57 7.16
CA GLY A 189 -11.80 -26.62 7.78
C GLY A 189 -12.82 -26.17 8.83
N SER A 190 -12.89 -24.88 9.17
CA SER A 190 -13.90 -24.32 10.07
C SER A 190 -14.92 -23.49 9.30
N PRO A 191 -16.23 -23.53 9.67
CA PRO A 191 -17.20 -22.59 9.13
C PRO A 191 -16.78 -21.18 9.54
N GLY A 192 -16.35 -20.38 8.61
CA GLY A 192 -16.01 -18.98 8.84
C GLY A 192 -17.13 -18.09 8.35
N SER A 193 -17.46 -17.06 9.11
CA SER A 193 -18.16 -15.93 8.55
C SER A 193 -17.15 -15.09 7.78
N PHE A 194 -17.54 -14.66 6.61
CA PHE A 194 -16.84 -13.60 5.93
C PHE A 194 -17.11 -12.32 6.72
N THR A 195 -16.12 -11.87 7.48
CA THR A 195 -16.16 -10.58 8.17
C THR A 195 -15.10 -9.68 7.53
N PRO A 196 -15.43 -8.93 6.49
CA PRO A 196 -14.67 -7.75 6.21
C PRO A 196 -14.97 -6.76 7.33
N ASP A 197 -13.99 -6.00 7.74
CA ASP A 197 -14.03 -5.01 8.82
C ASP A 197 -15.38 -4.29 8.92
N GLY A 198 -16.23 -4.71 9.89
CA GLY A 198 -17.56 -4.16 10.10
C GLY A 198 -18.60 -4.34 8.99
N ALA A 199 -18.22 -4.86 7.83
CA ALA A 199 -19.15 -5.01 6.70
C ALA A 199 -19.94 -6.33 6.75
N THR A 200 -21.08 -6.34 6.10
CA THR A 200 -21.93 -7.52 5.92
C THR A 200 -21.22 -8.52 4.98
N ALA A 201 -21.30 -9.82 5.27
CA ALA A 201 -20.79 -10.84 4.36
C ALA A 201 -21.37 -10.65 2.94
N PRO A 202 -20.56 -10.89 1.86
CA PRO A 202 -21.06 -10.86 0.50
C PRO A 202 -22.33 -11.69 0.36
N ALA A 203 -23.33 -11.16 -0.35
CA ALA A 203 -24.66 -11.76 -0.39
C ALA A 203 -24.64 -13.20 -0.94
N ASP A 204 -23.81 -13.42 -1.96
CA ASP A 204 -23.71 -14.69 -2.68
C ASP A 204 -22.28 -14.91 -3.25
N LEU A 205 -22.06 -16.03 -3.90
CA LEU A 205 -20.78 -16.40 -4.53
C LEU A 205 -20.35 -15.39 -5.61
N GLY A 206 -21.28 -14.82 -6.36
CA GLY A 206 -20.99 -13.84 -7.40
C GLY A 206 -20.47 -12.52 -6.80
N ALA A 207 -21.10 -12.07 -5.71
CA ALA A 207 -20.66 -10.91 -4.95
C ALA A 207 -19.27 -11.17 -4.32
N LEU A 208 -19.03 -12.36 -3.76
CA LEU A 208 -17.74 -12.77 -3.21
C LEU A 208 -16.64 -12.75 -4.29
N ALA A 209 -16.91 -13.30 -5.47
CA ALA A 209 -15.95 -13.34 -6.57
C ALA A 209 -15.59 -11.94 -7.09
N SER A 210 -16.53 -10.99 -7.07
CA SER A 210 -16.29 -9.61 -7.50
C SER A 210 -15.51 -8.78 -6.47
N VAL A 211 -15.64 -9.09 -5.18
CA VAL A 211 -14.98 -8.39 -4.08
C VAL A 211 -13.53 -8.84 -3.92
N ILE A 212 -13.24 -10.12 -4.14
CA ILE A 212 -11.91 -10.72 -3.96
C ILE A 212 -11.16 -10.79 -5.28
N ALA A 213 -10.98 -9.68 -5.93
CA ALA A 213 -10.11 -9.63 -7.11
C ALA A 213 -8.62 -9.78 -6.75
N THR A 214 -8.21 -9.61 -5.48
CA THR A 214 -6.83 -9.78 -4.95
C THR A 214 -6.81 -9.62 -3.42
N PRO A 215 -5.93 -10.31 -2.66
CA PRO A 215 -4.88 -11.21 -3.11
C PRO A 215 -5.22 -12.68 -2.88
N THR A 216 -5.04 -13.49 -3.88
CA THR A 216 -5.18 -14.96 -3.79
C THR A 216 -4.28 -15.58 -2.71
N ALA A 217 -3.24 -14.89 -2.27
CA ALA A 217 -2.31 -15.34 -1.24
C ALA A 217 -2.87 -15.28 0.20
N ALA A 218 -3.98 -14.55 0.43
CA ALA A 218 -4.62 -14.47 1.75
C ALA A 218 -5.44 -15.71 2.10
N TRP A 219 -5.75 -16.57 1.13
CA TRP A 219 -6.63 -17.71 1.28
C TRP A 219 -5.87 -19.03 1.24
N THR A 220 -6.18 -19.92 2.18
CA THR A 220 -5.66 -21.29 2.18
C THR A 220 -6.59 -22.18 1.37
N THR A 221 -6.04 -23.04 0.50
CA THR A 221 -6.83 -24.01 -0.26
C THR A 221 -7.68 -24.87 0.69
N GLY A 222 -8.97 -24.98 0.39
CA GLY A 222 -9.96 -25.66 1.22
C GLY A 222 -10.61 -24.77 2.28
N GLN A 223 -10.10 -23.58 2.55
CA GLN A 223 -10.73 -22.61 3.44
C GLN A 223 -12.13 -22.25 2.93
N HIS A 224 -13.12 -22.24 3.82
CA HIS A 224 -14.48 -21.87 3.44
C HIS A 224 -15.04 -20.71 4.26
N VAL A 225 -16.02 -20.04 3.70
CA VAL A 225 -16.75 -18.90 4.28
C VAL A 225 -18.25 -19.12 4.15
N VAL A 226 -19.01 -18.51 5.06
CA VAL A 226 -20.48 -18.46 4.97
C VAL A 226 -20.88 -17.10 4.40
N LEU A 227 -21.70 -17.11 3.36
CA LEU A 227 -22.18 -15.93 2.67
C LEU A 227 -23.47 -15.37 3.31
N GLY A 228 -23.88 -14.19 2.89
CA GLY A 228 -25.07 -13.52 3.42
C GLY A 228 -26.38 -14.28 3.16
N ASP A 229 -26.43 -15.07 2.10
CA ASP A 229 -27.55 -15.99 1.77
C ASP A 229 -27.47 -17.34 2.52
N THR A 230 -26.57 -17.47 3.49
CA THR A 230 -26.27 -18.69 4.25
C THR A 230 -25.63 -19.85 3.47
N THR A 231 -25.37 -19.67 2.18
CA THR A 231 -24.60 -20.64 1.41
C THR A 231 -23.13 -20.60 1.79
N LYS A 232 -22.37 -21.63 1.41
CA LYS A 232 -20.95 -21.72 1.67
C LYS A 232 -20.15 -21.64 0.36
N ALA A 233 -18.98 -21.06 0.44
CA ALA A 233 -18.00 -21.06 -0.65
C ALA A 233 -16.64 -21.48 -0.07
N HIS A 234 -15.84 -22.19 -0.86
CA HIS A 234 -14.48 -22.60 -0.49
C HIS A 234 -13.45 -22.10 -1.49
N TRP A 235 -12.24 -21.89 -1.03
CA TRP A 235 -11.12 -21.48 -1.84
C TRP A 235 -10.43 -22.68 -2.50
N THR A 236 -10.33 -22.68 -3.82
CA THR A 236 -9.70 -23.78 -4.58
C THR A 236 -8.18 -23.66 -4.72
N GLY A 237 -7.60 -22.56 -4.26
CA GLY A 237 -6.22 -22.15 -4.50
C GLY A 237 -6.10 -21.04 -5.55
N THR A 238 -7.12 -20.85 -6.39
CA THR A 238 -7.14 -19.85 -7.47
C THR A 238 -8.44 -19.07 -7.57
N ALA A 239 -9.55 -19.65 -7.11
CA ALA A 239 -10.88 -19.05 -7.21
C ALA A 239 -11.81 -19.54 -6.08
N TRP A 240 -12.90 -18.85 -5.83
CA TRP A 240 -13.97 -19.30 -4.97
C TRP A 240 -14.93 -20.24 -5.73
N ALA A 241 -15.23 -21.38 -5.13
CA ALA A 241 -16.20 -22.34 -5.63
C ALA A 241 -17.33 -22.56 -4.61
N ALA A 242 -18.50 -22.95 -5.09
CA ALA A 242 -19.67 -23.19 -4.24
C ALA A 242 -19.45 -24.41 -3.32
N GLY A 243 -20.01 -24.33 -2.10
CA GLY A 243 -19.99 -25.42 -1.13
C GLY A 243 -18.77 -25.40 -0.22
N GLN A 244 -18.71 -26.40 0.65
CA GLN A 244 -17.60 -26.64 1.58
C GLN A 244 -16.88 -27.91 1.12
N VAL A 245 -15.54 -27.87 1.09
CA VAL A 245 -14.74 -29.09 0.90
C VAL A 245 -14.84 -29.93 2.18
N ALA A 246 -15.04 -31.22 2.01
CA ALA A 246 -15.16 -32.16 3.13
C ALA A 246 -13.82 -32.34 3.87
#